data_676c30d63d116ddd2fdc070258974970
#
_entry.id   676c30d63d116ddd2fdc070258974970
#
_cell.length_a   1.000
_cell.length_b   1.000
_cell.length_c   1.000
_cell.angle_alpha   90.00
_cell.angle_beta   90.00
_cell.angle_gamma   90.00
#
_symmetry.space_group_name_H-M   'P 1'
#
loop_
_entity.id
_entity.type
_entity.pdbx_description
1 polymer ?
#
loop_
_entity_poly.entity_id
_entity_poly.type
_entity_poly.pdbx_seq_one_letter_code
_entity_poly.pdbx_strand_id
1 'polypeptide(L)'
;MGEVAIRAVGLSKLYHLGKNRRGLAFRQSWVEALSAPVRFIQSWVNSAESAETVGESDSNLWALKDVSFEIRRGEVVGIIGRNGAGKSTLLKILSRITDPSEGYVEVRGRVRSLLEVGTGFHPDLTGRENVYLNGAIMGLKKAEIARKFDEIVDFAEVDRFLDTPVKYYSSGMYTRLAFAVAAHLEPDILLVDEVLAVGDAAFQKKSLGKMRHVAREGRTVLFVSHNLQAISVLTDRGLLFSEGRCVSDGPISSVLSHYLQEGVRTDTTYSDDPSPSAPRITRVE
;
A
#
# COMPACT_ATOMS: atom_id res chain seq x y z
N MET A 1 -29.83 4.18 12.09
CA MET A 1 -28.45 3.63 12.24
C MET A 1 -28.02 3.12 10.87
N GLY A 2 -26.91 3.60 10.30
CA GLY A 2 -26.42 3.15 8.99
C GLY A 2 -25.96 1.69 9.05
N GLU A 3 -26.12 0.95 7.93
CA GLU A 3 -25.62 -0.41 7.76
C GLU A 3 -24.09 -0.43 7.84
N VAL A 4 -23.50 -1.40 8.57
CA VAL A 4 -22.05 -1.57 8.66
C VAL A 4 -21.51 -2.19 7.37
N ALA A 5 -20.58 -1.50 6.71
CA ALA A 5 -19.90 -1.98 5.51
C ALA A 5 -18.67 -2.82 5.83
N ILE A 6 -17.89 -2.41 6.84
CA ILE A 6 -16.70 -3.13 7.30
C ILE A 6 -16.74 -3.21 8.84
N ARG A 7 -16.50 -4.40 9.39
CA ARG A 7 -16.29 -4.64 10.82
C ARG A 7 -15.04 -5.46 11.01
N ALA A 8 -14.06 -4.94 11.74
CA ALA A 8 -12.88 -5.65 12.19
C ALA A 8 -12.97 -5.89 13.70
N VAL A 9 -12.66 -7.10 14.16
CA VAL A 9 -12.73 -7.48 15.58
C VAL A 9 -11.46 -8.25 15.95
N GLY A 10 -10.66 -7.70 16.87
CA GLY A 10 -9.43 -8.30 17.38
C GLY A 10 -8.42 -8.64 16.29
N LEU A 11 -8.42 -7.87 15.20
CA LEU A 11 -7.65 -8.18 13.99
C LEU A 11 -6.16 -8.09 14.27
N SER A 12 -5.44 -9.20 14.07
CA SER A 12 -3.99 -9.29 14.24
C SER A 12 -3.34 -9.96 13.05
N LYS A 13 -2.12 -9.52 12.69
CA LYS A 13 -1.32 -10.12 11.62
C LYS A 13 0.13 -10.27 12.04
N LEU A 14 0.57 -11.51 12.12
CA LEU A 14 1.94 -11.92 12.40
C LEU A 14 2.66 -12.27 11.09
N TYR A 15 3.83 -11.73 10.88
CA TYR A 15 4.76 -12.16 9.85
C TYR A 15 5.97 -12.85 10.48
N HIS A 16 6.28 -14.04 9.99
CA HIS A 16 7.50 -14.75 10.36
C HIS A 16 8.64 -14.26 9.47
N LEU A 17 9.59 -13.53 10.02
CA LEU A 17 10.79 -13.09 9.33
C LEU A 17 11.79 -14.25 9.27
N GLY A 18 11.44 -15.32 8.54
CA GLY A 18 12.20 -16.55 8.52
C GLY A 18 13.51 -16.43 7.73
N LYS A 19 14.58 -16.98 8.27
CA LYS A 19 15.89 -17.23 7.62
C LYS A 19 15.82 -18.21 6.43
N ASN A 20 14.68 -18.41 5.79
CA ASN A 20 14.50 -19.48 4.80
C ASN A 20 14.65 -18.99 3.34
N ARG A 21 15.80 -18.36 3.02
CA ARG A 21 16.21 -18.17 1.62
C ARG A 21 17.23 -19.21 1.14
N ARG A 22 17.51 -20.26 1.91
CA ARG A 22 18.47 -21.31 1.49
C ARG A 22 17.87 -22.44 0.65
N GLY A 23 16.56 -22.51 0.47
CA GLY A 23 15.90 -23.63 -0.24
C GLY A 23 15.67 -23.46 -1.75
N LEU A 24 15.70 -22.24 -2.30
CA LEU A 24 15.39 -22.00 -3.71
C LEU A 24 16.60 -21.68 -4.60
N ALA A 25 17.76 -21.35 -4.02
CA ALA A 25 19.01 -21.18 -4.78
C ALA A 25 19.66 -22.51 -5.20
N PHE A 26 19.19 -23.65 -4.68
CA PHE A 26 19.82 -24.96 -4.91
C PHE A 26 19.37 -25.67 -6.19
N ARG A 27 18.43 -25.12 -6.95
CA ARG A 27 17.91 -25.80 -8.16
C ARG A 27 18.46 -25.30 -9.49
N GLN A 28 19.25 -24.24 -9.51
CA GLN A 28 19.84 -23.72 -10.76
C GLN A 28 21.36 -23.94 -10.91
N SER A 29 22.05 -24.52 -9.93
CA SER A 29 23.52 -24.70 -9.97
C SER A 29 24.00 -26.12 -10.22
N TRP A 30 23.17 -27.03 -10.70
CA TRP A 30 23.60 -28.42 -10.96
C TRP A 30 24.31 -28.64 -12.31
N VAL A 31 24.41 -27.61 -13.15
CA VAL A 31 25.02 -27.72 -14.49
C VAL A 31 26.47 -27.24 -14.54
N GLU A 32 26.93 -26.43 -13.56
CA GLU A 32 28.30 -25.88 -13.55
C GLU A 32 29.28 -26.53 -12.57
N ALA A 33 28.88 -27.53 -11.77
CA ALA A 33 29.72 -28.11 -10.71
C ALA A 33 30.53 -29.35 -11.13
N LEU A 34 30.62 -29.67 -12.43
CA LEU A 34 31.30 -30.90 -12.91
C LEU A 34 32.76 -30.70 -13.35
N SER A 35 33.42 -29.58 -13.06
CA SER A 35 34.80 -29.36 -13.52
C SER A 35 35.74 -28.61 -12.55
N ALA A 36 35.65 -28.77 -11.23
CA ALA A 36 36.61 -28.20 -10.29
C ALA A 36 37.26 -29.27 -9.40
N PRO A 37 38.59 -29.31 -9.29
CA PRO A 37 39.31 -30.39 -8.60
C PRO A 37 39.28 -30.27 -7.07
N VAL A 38 39.27 -31.44 -6.46
CA VAL A 38 39.01 -31.83 -5.05
C VAL A 38 39.93 -31.18 -3.96
N ARG A 39 40.64 -30.09 -4.21
CA ARG A 39 41.60 -29.53 -3.24
C ARG A 39 41.11 -28.41 -2.33
N PHE A 40 39.83 -28.00 -2.43
CA PHE A 40 39.31 -26.84 -1.66
C PHE A 40 38.35 -27.20 -0.49
N ILE A 41 38.18 -28.49 -0.21
CA ILE A 41 37.16 -28.93 0.81
C ILE A 41 37.77 -29.03 2.22
N GLN A 42 39.10 -29.05 2.36
CA GLN A 42 39.76 -29.25 3.67
C GLN A 42 39.96 -28.00 4.54
N SER A 43 39.82 -26.79 3.98
CA SER A 43 39.94 -25.55 4.75
C SER A 43 38.64 -25.05 5.39
N TRP A 44 37.48 -25.62 5.06
CA TRP A 44 36.17 -25.18 5.56
C TRP A 44 35.63 -25.95 6.75
N VAL A 45 36.26 -27.10 7.09
CA VAL A 45 35.81 -27.93 8.21
C VAL A 45 36.36 -27.47 9.56
N ASN A 46 37.46 -26.74 9.59
CA ASN A 46 38.10 -26.31 10.83
C ASN A 46 37.77 -24.90 11.33
N SER A 47 36.75 -24.23 10.74
CA SER A 47 36.28 -22.92 11.20
C SER A 47 34.86 -22.94 11.79
N ALA A 48 34.33 -24.10 12.14
CA ALA A 48 32.97 -24.28 12.61
C ALA A 48 32.82 -24.46 14.14
N GLU A 49 33.88 -24.20 14.92
CA GLU A 49 33.85 -24.37 16.38
C GLU A 49 34.11 -23.09 17.16
N SER A 50 33.53 -21.97 16.77
CA SER A 50 33.45 -20.78 17.64
C SER A 50 32.32 -19.84 17.15
N ALA A 51 31.10 -20.33 17.07
CA ALA A 51 29.93 -19.48 16.97
C ALA A 51 29.16 -19.61 18.28
N GLU A 52 29.50 -18.72 19.21
CA GLU A 52 28.72 -18.49 20.43
C GLU A 52 27.24 -18.34 20.11
N THR A 53 26.45 -19.00 20.90
CA THR A 53 24.98 -18.91 21.01
C THR A 53 24.54 -17.45 21.14
N VAL A 54 24.36 -16.76 20.03
CA VAL A 54 23.55 -15.55 20.00
C VAL A 54 22.09 -15.99 20.03
N GLY A 55 21.41 -15.61 21.12
CA GLY A 55 20.05 -15.98 21.41
C GLY A 55 19.12 -15.92 20.20
N GLU A 56 18.23 -16.91 20.11
CA GLU A 56 17.08 -16.94 19.20
C GLU A 56 16.18 -15.73 19.51
N SER A 57 16.51 -14.57 18.92
CA SER A 57 15.56 -13.48 18.89
C SER A 57 14.48 -13.90 17.90
N ASP A 58 13.33 -14.16 18.44
CA ASP A 58 12.06 -14.43 17.75
C ASP A 58 11.91 -13.46 16.58
N SER A 59 12.08 -13.98 15.35
CA SER A 59 12.00 -13.19 14.13
C SER A 59 10.54 -12.95 13.70
N ASN A 60 9.66 -12.78 14.67
CA ASN A 60 8.23 -12.57 14.50
C ASN A 60 7.90 -11.07 14.55
N LEU A 61 7.25 -10.57 13.52
CA LEU A 61 6.79 -9.18 13.44
C LEU A 61 5.26 -9.12 13.45
N TRP A 62 4.69 -8.54 14.50
CA TRP A 62 3.28 -8.18 14.53
C TRP A 62 3.07 -6.90 13.70
N ALA A 63 2.58 -7.07 12.48
CA ALA A 63 2.24 -5.93 11.63
C ALA A 63 0.89 -5.29 11.99
N LEU A 64 -0.02 -6.07 12.59
CA LEU A 64 -1.24 -5.61 13.24
C LEU A 64 -1.42 -6.40 14.53
N LYS A 65 -1.96 -5.77 15.57
CA LYS A 65 -2.20 -6.38 16.86
C LYS A 65 -3.47 -5.83 17.51
N ASP A 66 -4.48 -6.70 17.66
CA ASP A 66 -5.74 -6.42 18.35
C ASP A 66 -6.46 -5.15 17.84
N VAL A 67 -6.63 -5.06 16.51
CA VAL A 67 -7.28 -3.91 15.87
C VAL A 67 -8.77 -4.17 15.74
N SER A 68 -9.60 -3.26 16.28
CA SER A 68 -11.06 -3.34 16.19
C SER A 68 -11.61 -1.99 15.75
N PHE A 69 -12.48 -1.99 14.73
CA PHE A 69 -13.19 -0.81 14.26
C PHE A 69 -14.41 -1.20 13.41
N GLU A 70 -15.33 -0.25 13.22
CA GLU A 70 -16.47 -0.39 12.32
C GLU A 70 -16.51 0.79 11.35
N ILE A 71 -16.84 0.53 10.08
CA ILE A 71 -17.06 1.54 9.06
C ILE A 71 -18.46 1.32 8.49
N ARG A 72 -19.27 2.38 8.47
CA ARG A 72 -20.63 2.33 7.95
C ARG A 72 -20.65 2.59 6.45
N ARG A 73 -21.72 2.15 5.79
CA ARG A 73 -21.96 2.47 4.39
C ARG A 73 -21.96 3.98 4.16
N GLY A 74 -21.27 4.41 3.10
CA GLY A 74 -21.15 5.81 2.74
C GLY A 74 -20.18 6.63 3.60
N GLU A 75 -19.50 6.03 4.59
CA GLU A 75 -18.45 6.72 5.31
C GLU A 75 -17.19 6.86 4.48
N VAL A 76 -16.52 7.99 4.61
CA VAL A 76 -15.22 8.29 4.02
C VAL A 76 -14.22 8.43 5.17
N VAL A 77 -13.34 7.43 5.29
CA VAL A 77 -12.45 7.29 6.44
C VAL A 77 -11.00 7.42 6.03
N GLY A 78 -10.25 8.27 6.71
CA GLY A 78 -8.80 8.41 6.57
C GLY A 78 -8.05 7.45 7.49
N ILE A 79 -7.09 6.70 6.96
CA ILE A 79 -6.19 5.85 7.74
C ILE A 79 -4.83 6.53 7.78
N ILE A 80 -4.42 6.95 8.98
CA ILE A 80 -3.24 7.74 9.24
C ILE A 80 -2.25 6.94 10.09
N GLY A 81 -0.97 7.21 9.97
CA GLY A 81 0.09 6.62 10.79
C GLY A 81 1.44 6.66 10.08
N ARG A 82 2.50 6.51 10.83
CA ARG A 82 3.89 6.48 10.31
C ARG A 82 4.12 5.28 9.39
N ASN A 83 5.26 5.28 8.67
CA ASN A 83 5.68 4.11 7.91
C ASN A 83 5.90 2.93 8.87
N GLY A 84 5.43 1.75 8.48
CA GLY A 84 5.46 0.56 9.33
C GLY A 84 4.32 0.44 10.36
N ALA A 85 3.40 1.41 10.48
CA ALA A 85 2.29 1.37 11.43
C ALA A 85 1.23 0.28 11.16
N GLY A 86 1.32 -0.46 10.05
CA GLY A 86 0.40 -1.56 9.72
C GLY A 86 -0.66 -1.21 8.66
N LYS A 87 -0.71 0.03 8.15
CA LYS A 87 -1.74 0.50 7.20
C LYS A 87 -1.85 -0.37 5.94
N SER A 88 -0.73 -0.63 5.27
CA SER A 88 -0.72 -1.46 4.05
C SER A 88 -1.09 -2.93 4.34
N THR A 89 -0.78 -3.43 5.54
CA THR A 89 -1.20 -4.77 5.97
C THR A 89 -2.72 -4.83 6.16
N LEU A 90 -3.31 -3.80 6.76
CA LEU A 90 -4.76 -3.69 6.88
C LEU A 90 -5.43 -3.69 5.51
N LEU A 91 -4.95 -2.86 4.56
CA LEU A 91 -5.50 -2.83 3.21
C LEU A 91 -5.40 -4.18 2.50
N LYS A 92 -4.28 -4.91 2.66
CA LYS A 92 -4.13 -6.27 2.11
C LYS A 92 -5.14 -7.27 2.68
N ILE A 93 -5.46 -7.16 3.97
CA ILE A 93 -6.48 -8.01 4.60
C ILE A 93 -7.87 -7.63 4.06
N LEU A 94 -8.21 -6.34 4.01
CA LEU A 94 -9.49 -5.87 3.50
C LEU A 94 -9.69 -6.23 2.01
N SER A 95 -8.61 -6.25 1.23
CA SER A 95 -8.60 -6.69 -0.19
C SER A 95 -8.55 -8.21 -0.35
N ARG A 96 -8.51 -8.99 0.74
CA ARG A 96 -8.36 -10.46 0.73
C ARG A 96 -7.10 -10.96 0.03
N ILE A 97 -6.04 -10.16 0.01
CA ILE A 97 -4.71 -10.55 -0.48
C ILE A 97 -3.99 -11.41 0.56
N THR A 98 -4.26 -11.18 1.84
CA THR A 98 -3.72 -11.98 2.95
C THR A 98 -4.77 -12.16 4.04
N ASP A 99 -4.76 -13.32 4.70
CA ASP A 99 -5.64 -13.59 5.82
C ASP A 99 -5.06 -13.02 7.14
N PRO A 100 -5.90 -12.65 8.10
CA PRO A 100 -5.43 -12.32 9.45
C PRO A 100 -4.84 -13.55 10.14
N SER A 101 -3.98 -13.31 11.15
CA SER A 101 -3.47 -14.38 12.02
C SER A 101 -4.41 -14.65 13.18
N GLU A 102 -5.08 -13.60 13.69
CA GLU A 102 -6.08 -13.67 14.75
C GLU A 102 -7.20 -12.66 14.46
N GLY A 103 -8.37 -12.91 15.06
CA GLY A 103 -9.55 -12.08 14.84
C GLY A 103 -10.19 -12.31 13.47
N TYR A 104 -11.07 -11.41 13.07
CA TYR A 104 -11.75 -11.50 11.77
C TYR A 104 -12.17 -10.14 11.24
N VAL A 105 -12.46 -10.12 9.94
CA VAL A 105 -13.06 -8.97 9.24
C VAL A 105 -14.31 -9.43 8.51
N GLU A 106 -15.41 -8.73 8.78
CA GLU A 106 -16.64 -8.81 7.97
C GLU A 106 -16.67 -7.66 6.97
N VAL A 107 -16.89 -7.98 5.71
CA VAL A 107 -17.00 -6.99 4.64
C VAL A 107 -18.28 -7.25 3.86
N ARG A 108 -19.15 -6.24 3.78
CA ARG A 108 -20.45 -6.30 3.10
C ARG A 108 -20.42 -5.42 1.85
N GLY A 109 -20.32 -6.06 0.70
CA GLY A 109 -20.23 -5.42 -0.59
C GLY A 109 -18.93 -5.77 -1.34
N ARG A 110 -18.82 -5.22 -2.55
CA ARG A 110 -17.63 -5.43 -3.42
C ARG A 110 -16.54 -4.45 -3.04
N VAL A 111 -15.41 -4.98 -2.57
CA VAL A 111 -14.19 -4.21 -2.32
C VAL A 111 -13.38 -4.10 -3.59
N ARG A 112 -12.87 -2.91 -3.85
CA ARG A 112 -11.84 -2.66 -4.87
C ARG A 112 -10.73 -1.83 -4.26
N SER A 113 -9.51 -2.19 -4.63
CA SER A 113 -8.32 -1.49 -4.16
C SER A 113 -7.62 -0.79 -5.31
N LEU A 114 -7.27 0.47 -5.11
CA LEU A 114 -6.37 1.19 -6.02
C LEU A 114 -4.89 0.80 -5.80
N LEU A 115 -4.58 -0.09 -4.83
CA LEU A 115 -3.24 -0.69 -4.68
C LEU A 115 -2.78 -1.43 -5.95
N GLU A 116 -3.74 -1.95 -6.70
CA GLU A 116 -3.52 -2.78 -7.88
C GLU A 116 -3.65 -2.01 -9.19
N VAL A 117 -3.52 -0.67 -9.16
CA VAL A 117 -3.58 0.17 -10.36
C VAL A 117 -2.53 -0.27 -11.38
N GLY A 118 -3.00 -0.66 -12.57
CA GLY A 118 -2.16 -1.19 -13.64
C GLY A 118 -1.84 -2.69 -13.52
N THR A 119 -2.19 -3.36 -12.43
CA THR A 119 -2.11 -4.82 -12.37
C THR A 119 -3.07 -5.43 -13.39
N GLY A 120 -2.54 -6.30 -14.25
CA GLY A 120 -3.32 -6.93 -15.33
C GLY A 120 -3.27 -6.18 -16.68
N PHE A 121 -2.55 -5.07 -16.79
CA PHE A 121 -2.25 -4.52 -18.10
C PHE A 121 -1.25 -5.43 -18.84
N HIS A 122 -1.59 -5.80 -20.08
CA HIS A 122 -0.71 -6.59 -20.91
C HIS A 122 0.12 -5.67 -21.82
N PRO A 123 1.44 -5.78 -21.83
CA PRO A 123 2.32 -4.84 -22.53
C PRO A 123 2.11 -4.81 -24.05
N ASP A 124 1.74 -5.92 -24.66
CA ASP A 124 1.54 -6.03 -26.12
C ASP A 124 0.14 -5.60 -26.57
N LEU A 125 -0.81 -5.44 -25.65
CA LEU A 125 -2.15 -4.94 -25.97
C LEU A 125 -2.14 -3.40 -26.02
N THR A 126 -3.02 -2.85 -26.87
CA THR A 126 -3.27 -1.41 -26.97
C THR A 126 -3.89 -0.84 -25.70
N GLY A 127 -3.88 0.48 -25.53
CA GLY A 127 -4.58 1.15 -24.45
C GLY A 127 -6.06 0.77 -24.41
N ARG A 128 -6.71 0.75 -25.57
CA ARG A 128 -8.12 0.34 -25.73
C ARG A 128 -8.36 -1.07 -25.19
N GLU A 129 -7.57 -2.03 -25.64
CA GLU A 129 -7.70 -3.44 -25.22
C GLU A 129 -7.43 -3.62 -23.73
N ASN A 130 -6.45 -2.88 -23.18
CA ASN A 130 -6.16 -2.90 -21.76
C ASN A 130 -7.28 -2.30 -20.90
N VAL A 131 -8.01 -1.29 -21.36
CA VAL A 131 -9.21 -0.77 -20.68
C VAL A 131 -10.25 -1.89 -20.53
N TYR A 132 -10.52 -2.65 -21.59
CA TYR A 132 -11.47 -3.75 -21.54
C TYR A 132 -10.96 -4.91 -20.69
N LEU A 133 -9.68 -5.29 -20.86
CA LEU A 133 -9.05 -6.39 -20.10
C LEU A 133 -9.07 -6.09 -18.60
N ASN A 134 -8.59 -4.90 -18.21
CA ASN A 134 -8.51 -4.51 -16.81
C ASN A 134 -9.91 -4.33 -16.19
N GLY A 135 -10.83 -3.71 -16.92
CA GLY A 135 -12.22 -3.61 -16.48
C GLY A 135 -12.87 -4.99 -16.24
N ALA A 136 -12.58 -5.97 -17.11
CA ALA A 136 -13.08 -7.35 -16.95
C ALA A 136 -12.43 -8.06 -15.73
N ILE A 137 -11.10 -7.92 -15.54
CA ILE A 137 -10.38 -8.43 -14.35
C ILE A 137 -11.00 -7.84 -13.08
N MET A 138 -11.35 -6.57 -13.11
CA MET A 138 -12.01 -5.87 -12.02
C MET A 138 -13.50 -6.21 -11.90
N GLY A 139 -14.04 -7.14 -12.71
CA GLY A 139 -15.39 -7.70 -12.61
C GLY A 139 -16.47 -6.86 -13.25
N LEU A 140 -16.13 -5.90 -14.14
CA LEU A 140 -17.12 -5.20 -14.97
C LEU A 140 -17.54 -6.04 -16.17
N LYS A 141 -18.81 -5.94 -16.55
CA LYS A 141 -19.31 -6.51 -17.81
C LYS A 141 -18.86 -5.63 -18.99
N LYS A 142 -18.65 -6.24 -20.15
CA LYS A 142 -18.23 -5.51 -21.38
C LYS A 142 -19.12 -4.31 -21.70
N ALA A 143 -20.43 -4.43 -21.50
CA ALA A 143 -21.38 -3.34 -21.72
C ALA A 143 -21.21 -2.18 -20.71
N GLU A 144 -20.77 -2.46 -19.47
CA GLU A 144 -20.51 -1.45 -18.45
C GLU A 144 -19.23 -0.69 -18.79
N ILE A 145 -18.19 -1.41 -19.25
CA ILE A 145 -16.93 -0.81 -19.71
C ILE A 145 -17.21 0.08 -20.92
N ALA A 146 -17.97 -0.42 -21.90
CA ALA A 146 -18.27 0.35 -23.12
C ALA A 146 -19.02 1.68 -22.82
N ARG A 147 -19.92 1.70 -21.84
CA ARG A 147 -20.63 2.92 -21.43
C ARG A 147 -19.72 3.97 -20.79
N LYS A 148 -18.63 3.55 -20.14
CA LYS A 148 -17.70 4.42 -19.43
C LYS A 148 -16.40 4.66 -20.20
N PHE A 149 -16.29 4.04 -21.38
CA PHE A 149 -15.06 4.02 -22.14
C PHE A 149 -14.55 5.42 -22.47
N ASP A 150 -15.41 6.26 -23.02
CA ASP A 150 -15.06 7.63 -23.42
C ASP A 150 -14.67 8.47 -22.19
N GLU A 151 -15.41 8.34 -21.07
CA GLU A 151 -15.07 9.03 -19.82
C GLU A 151 -13.70 8.60 -19.27
N ILE A 152 -13.36 7.29 -19.37
CA ILE A 152 -12.07 6.75 -18.94
C ILE A 152 -10.94 7.33 -19.79
N VAL A 153 -11.13 7.35 -21.12
CA VAL A 153 -10.12 7.83 -22.07
C VAL A 153 -9.90 9.34 -21.91
N ASP A 154 -10.96 10.13 -21.84
CA ASP A 154 -10.91 11.58 -21.60
C ASP A 154 -10.25 11.91 -20.26
N PHE A 155 -10.54 11.10 -19.23
CA PHE A 155 -9.91 11.29 -17.93
C PHE A 155 -8.41 11.00 -17.98
N ALA A 156 -7.99 9.96 -18.69
CA ALA A 156 -6.59 9.55 -18.81
C ALA A 156 -5.77 10.49 -19.70
N GLU A 157 -6.42 11.23 -20.62
CA GLU A 157 -5.79 12.13 -21.61
C GLU A 157 -4.80 11.38 -22.52
N VAL A 158 -5.19 10.18 -22.99
CA VAL A 158 -4.35 9.30 -23.84
C VAL A 158 -4.96 9.03 -25.22
N ASP A 159 -5.94 9.81 -25.66
CA ASP A 159 -6.72 9.61 -26.88
C ASP A 159 -5.86 9.31 -28.13
N ARG A 160 -4.77 10.08 -28.31
CA ARG A 160 -3.87 9.95 -29.47
C ARG A 160 -3.10 8.63 -29.49
N PHE A 161 -2.96 7.98 -28.37
CA PHE A 161 -2.16 6.76 -28.20
C PHE A 161 -3.02 5.53 -27.89
N LEU A 162 -4.34 5.68 -27.91
CA LEU A 162 -5.29 4.67 -27.47
C LEU A 162 -5.13 3.34 -28.21
N ASP A 163 -4.80 3.38 -29.49
CA ASP A 163 -4.60 2.21 -30.35
C ASP A 163 -3.12 1.81 -30.48
N THR A 164 -2.25 2.35 -29.61
CA THR A 164 -0.83 1.98 -29.47
C THR A 164 -0.65 0.97 -28.32
N PRO A 165 0.17 -0.09 -28.48
CA PRO A 165 0.50 -0.99 -27.39
C PRO A 165 1.11 -0.27 -26.18
N VAL A 166 0.67 -0.64 -24.96
CA VAL A 166 1.05 0.10 -23.75
C VAL A 166 2.53 -0.03 -23.38
N LYS A 167 3.26 -0.98 -23.95
CA LYS A 167 4.73 -1.05 -23.83
C LYS A 167 5.45 0.18 -24.41
N TYR A 168 4.80 0.94 -25.28
CA TYR A 168 5.32 2.19 -25.85
C TYR A 168 4.83 3.44 -25.09
N TYR A 169 4.01 3.28 -24.06
CA TYR A 169 3.56 4.38 -23.22
C TYR A 169 4.70 4.90 -22.34
N SER A 170 4.69 6.19 -22.06
CA SER A 170 5.47 6.71 -20.95
C SER A 170 4.90 6.16 -19.63
N SER A 171 5.71 6.15 -18.56
CA SER A 171 5.24 5.75 -17.24
C SER A 171 4.01 6.58 -16.80
N GLY A 172 4.00 7.89 -17.13
CA GLY A 172 2.87 8.77 -16.85
C GLY A 172 1.59 8.37 -17.60
N MET A 173 1.68 8.07 -18.89
CA MET A 173 0.53 7.62 -19.69
C MET A 173 -0.03 6.30 -19.17
N TYR A 174 0.88 5.35 -18.87
CA TYR A 174 0.51 4.05 -18.30
C TYR A 174 -0.26 4.21 -16.99
N THR A 175 0.29 4.97 -16.06
CA THR A 175 -0.31 5.16 -14.74
C THR A 175 -1.61 5.97 -14.79
N ARG A 176 -1.71 6.99 -15.68
CA ARG A 176 -2.94 7.74 -15.90
C ARG A 176 -4.06 6.86 -16.44
N LEU A 177 -3.79 6.02 -17.44
CA LEU A 177 -4.81 5.13 -18.00
C LEU A 177 -5.25 4.08 -16.96
N ALA A 178 -4.31 3.48 -16.27
CA ALA A 178 -4.59 2.49 -15.23
C ALA A 178 -5.44 3.08 -14.08
N PHE A 179 -5.09 4.30 -13.63
CA PHE A 179 -5.87 5.02 -12.63
C PHE A 179 -7.27 5.39 -13.15
N ALA A 180 -7.38 5.86 -14.40
CA ALA A 180 -8.65 6.21 -15.00
C ALA A 180 -9.62 5.03 -15.02
N VAL A 181 -9.15 3.83 -15.43
CA VAL A 181 -9.97 2.61 -15.37
C VAL A 181 -10.45 2.37 -13.93
N ALA A 182 -9.53 2.35 -12.97
CA ALA A 182 -9.83 2.06 -11.57
C ALA A 182 -10.77 3.09 -10.93
N ALA A 183 -10.62 4.39 -11.26
CA ALA A 183 -11.42 5.48 -10.71
C ALA A 183 -12.86 5.54 -11.28
N HIS A 184 -13.11 4.90 -12.44
CA HIS A 184 -14.44 4.81 -13.04
C HIS A 184 -15.17 3.51 -12.71
N LEU A 185 -14.51 2.62 -11.93
CA LEU A 185 -15.21 1.51 -11.28
C LEU A 185 -16.18 2.05 -10.22
N GLU A 186 -17.25 1.31 -10.03
CA GLU A 186 -18.28 1.64 -9.03
C GLU A 186 -18.35 0.52 -7.97
N PRO A 187 -17.33 0.37 -7.12
CA PRO A 187 -17.39 -0.58 -6.01
C PRO A 187 -18.29 -0.07 -4.88
N ASP A 188 -18.77 -0.98 -4.05
CA ASP A 188 -19.46 -0.61 -2.81
C ASP A 188 -18.47 -0.02 -1.78
N ILE A 189 -17.24 -0.53 -1.79
CA ILE A 189 -16.13 -0.12 -0.92
C ILE A 189 -14.87 0.09 -1.76
N LEU A 190 -14.32 1.31 -1.69
CA LEU A 190 -13.09 1.69 -2.39
C LEU A 190 -11.94 1.87 -1.39
N LEU A 191 -10.85 1.13 -1.60
CA LEU A 191 -9.61 1.29 -0.85
C LEU A 191 -8.63 2.09 -1.69
N VAL A 192 -8.20 3.24 -1.17
CA VAL A 192 -7.29 4.17 -1.85
C VAL A 192 -6.00 4.25 -1.04
N ASP A 193 -4.90 3.81 -1.62
CA ASP A 193 -3.57 3.98 -1.05
C ASP A 193 -2.86 5.19 -1.66
N GLU A 194 -1.66 5.47 -1.26
CA GLU A 194 -0.77 6.57 -1.72
C GLU A 194 -0.71 6.81 -3.24
N VAL A 195 -1.33 5.95 -4.03
CA VAL A 195 -1.45 6.03 -5.50
C VAL A 195 -2.07 7.34 -6.01
N LEU A 196 -2.66 8.17 -5.14
CA LEU A 196 -3.13 9.52 -5.55
C LEU A 196 -1.99 10.48 -5.94
N ALA A 197 -0.74 10.13 -5.67
CA ALA A 197 0.44 10.88 -6.11
C ALA A 197 0.88 10.56 -7.57
N VAL A 198 0.06 9.81 -8.32
CA VAL A 198 0.34 9.42 -9.71
C VAL A 198 0.17 10.58 -10.67
N GLY A 199 1.08 10.69 -11.64
CA GLY A 199 1.05 11.72 -12.68
C GLY A 199 1.60 13.07 -12.22
N ASP A 200 1.32 14.10 -13.00
CA ASP A 200 1.69 15.48 -12.68
C ASP A 200 0.66 16.14 -11.73
N ALA A 201 0.97 17.34 -11.26
CA ALA A 201 0.12 18.08 -10.32
C ALA A 201 -1.31 18.33 -10.84
N ALA A 202 -1.48 18.49 -12.17
CA ALA A 202 -2.79 18.69 -12.79
C ALA A 202 -3.62 17.41 -12.72
N PHE A 203 -3.02 16.26 -13.05
CA PHE A 203 -3.68 14.96 -12.97
C PHE A 203 -3.97 14.55 -11.53
N GLN A 204 -3.07 14.83 -10.58
CA GLN A 204 -3.33 14.62 -9.15
C GLN A 204 -4.55 15.40 -8.67
N LYS A 205 -4.68 16.67 -9.05
CA LYS A 205 -5.85 17.50 -8.73
C LYS A 205 -7.14 16.93 -9.34
N LYS A 206 -7.08 16.45 -10.58
CA LYS A 206 -8.19 15.80 -11.29
C LYS A 206 -8.61 14.50 -10.57
N SER A 207 -7.63 13.69 -10.17
CA SER A 207 -7.82 12.43 -9.43
C SER A 207 -8.47 12.66 -8.06
N LEU A 208 -8.00 13.64 -7.30
CA LEU A 208 -8.61 14.06 -6.04
C LEU A 208 -10.05 14.55 -6.23
N GLY A 209 -10.32 15.30 -7.31
CA GLY A 209 -11.67 15.72 -7.68
C GLY A 209 -12.61 14.55 -7.95
N LYS A 210 -12.14 13.53 -8.68
CA LYS A 210 -12.91 12.31 -8.96
C LYS A 210 -13.19 11.52 -7.67
N MET A 211 -12.20 11.39 -6.77
CA MET A 211 -12.37 10.70 -5.50
C MET A 211 -13.40 11.41 -4.59
N ARG A 212 -13.40 12.75 -4.56
CA ARG A 212 -14.44 13.51 -3.87
C ARG A 212 -15.85 13.25 -4.43
N HIS A 213 -15.95 13.14 -5.75
CA HIS A 213 -17.23 12.84 -6.40
C HIS A 213 -17.72 11.46 -6.00
N VAL A 214 -16.85 10.44 -6.07
CA VAL A 214 -17.15 9.07 -5.64
C VAL A 214 -17.61 9.01 -4.17
N ALA A 215 -16.92 9.75 -3.29
CA ALA A 215 -17.30 9.85 -1.89
C ALA A 215 -18.69 10.48 -1.68
N ARG A 216 -19.03 11.54 -2.44
CA ARG A 216 -20.34 12.21 -2.36
C ARG A 216 -21.49 11.36 -2.90
N GLU A 217 -21.22 10.38 -3.75
CA GLU A 217 -22.22 9.42 -4.24
C GLU A 217 -22.65 8.39 -3.17
N GLY A 218 -22.19 8.54 -1.92
CA GLY A 218 -22.56 7.67 -0.79
C GLY A 218 -21.82 6.34 -0.79
N ARG A 219 -20.66 6.24 -1.45
CA ARG A 219 -19.81 5.06 -1.43
C ARG A 219 -18.90 5.06 -0.22
N THR A 220 -18.60 3.89 0.28
CA THR A 220 -17.66 3.73 1.38
C THR A 220 -16.23 3.83 0.84
N VAL A 221 -15.42 4.77 1.38
CA VAL A 221 -14.07 4.99 0.91
C VAL A 221 -13.09 4.98 2.08
N LEU A 222 -12.03 4.20 1.97
CA LEU A 222 -10.90 4.21 2.91
C LEU A 222 -9.69 4.83 2.21
N PHE A 223 -9.25 5.98 2.71
CA PHE A 223 -8.06 6.67 2.23
C PHE A 223 -6.86 6.39 3.13
N VAL A 224 -5.80 5.83 2.57
CA VAL A 224 -4.49 5.73 3.22
C VAL A 224 -3.54 6.70 2.54
N SER A 225 -3.05 7.70 3.25
CA SER A 225 -2.08 8.64 2.72
C SER A 225 -1.21 9.22 3.82
N HIS A 226 0.00 9.60 3.48
CA HIS A 226 0.85 10.45 4.31
C HIS A 226 0.61 11.95 4.04
N ASN A 227 -0.15 12.29 3.00
CA ASN A 227 -0.54 13.67 2.72
C ASN A 227 -1.74 14.08 3.61
N LEU A 228 -1.43 14.66 4.77
CA LEU A 228 -2.42 15.06 5.77
C LEU A 228 -3.41 16.09 5.23
N GLN A 229 -2.98 16.98 4.31
CA GLN A 229 -3.87 17.96 3.70
C GLN A 229 -4.91 17.27 2.80
N ALA A 230 -4.51 16.29 1.99
CA ALA A 230 -5.44 15.53 1.16
C ALA A 230 -6.47 14.79 2.03
N ILE A 231 -6.00 14.10 3.08
CA ILE A 231 -6.88 13.38 4.01
C ILE A 231 -7.86 14.33 4.70
N SER A 232 -7.40 15.47 5.25
CA SER A 232 -8.25 16.43 5.97
C SER A 232 -9.38 17.01 5.13
N VAL A 233 -9.18 17.07 3.81
CA VAL A 233 -10.16 17.60 2.86
C VAL A 233 -11.11 16.53 2.32
N LEU A 234 -10.67 15.27 2.29
CA LEU A 234 -11.41 14.16 1.68
C LEU A 234 -12.22 13.36 2.70
N THR A 235 -11.87 13.41 3.99
CA THR A 235 -12.43 12.51 4.99
C THR A 235 -12.99 13.30 6.19
N ASP A 236 -14.10 12.80 6.77
CA ASP A 236 -14.69 13.37 7.98
C ASP A 236 -14.22 12.65 9.25
N ARG A 237 -13.83 11.39 9.12
CA ARG A 237 -13.38 10.50 10.20
C ARG A 237 -12.00 9.94 9.88
N GLY A 238 -11.20 9.72 10.92
CA GLY A 238 -9.88 9.12 10.80
C GLY A 238 -9.66 7.98 11.79
N LEU A 239 -8.81 7.04 11.38
CA LEU A 239 -8.23 5.98 12.21
C LEU A 239 -6.72 6.22 12.26
N LEU A 240 -6.18 6.41 13.47
CA LEU A 240 -4.73 6.55 13.68
C LEU A 240 -4.13 5.19 14.03
N PHE A 241 -3.15 4.79 13.24
CA PHE A 241 -2.38 3.57 13.47
C PHE A 241 -0.98 3.91 13.99
N SER A 242 -0.60 3.25 15.07
CA SER A 242 0.75 3.29 15.63
C SER A 242 1.16 1.88 16.08
N GLU A 243 2.34 1.41 15.68
CA GLU A 243 2.90 0.10 16.04
C GLU A 243 1.93 -1.08 15.86
N GLY A 244 1.21 -1.08 14.74
CA GLY A 244 0.24 -2.13 14.41
C GLY A 244 -1.09 -2.06 15.16
N ARG A 245 -1.34 -1.02 15.95
CA ARG A 245 -2.59 -0.82 16.71
C ARG A 245 -3.37 0.38 16.21
N CYS A 246 -4.68 0.34 16.36
CA CYS A 246 -5.53 1.52 16.18
C CYS A 246 -5.57 2.28 17.52
N VAL A 247 -4.88 3.43 17.57
CA VAL A 247 -4.72 4.22 18.81
C VAL A 247 -5.73 5.36 18.93
N SER A 248 -6.37 5.75 17.83
CA SER A 248 -7.41 6.77 17.84
C SER A 248 -8.40 6.53 16.70
N ASP A 249 -9.68 6.72 16.98
CA ASP A 249 -10.81 6.64 16.05
C ASP A 249 -11.77 7.79 16.34
N GLY A 250 -12.03 8.63 15.36
CA GLY A 250 -12.91 9.79 15.56
C GLY A 250 -12.86 10.82 14.44
N PRO A 251 -13.38 12.04 14.70
CA PRO A 251 -13.32 13.15 13.74
C PRO A 251 -11.90 13.38 13.25
N ILE A 252 -11.74 13.59 11.95
CA ILE A 252 -10.42 13.71 11.31
C ILE A 252 -9.53 14.79 11.94
N SER A 253 -10.11 15.91 12.36
CA SER A 253 -9.38 17.00 13.03
C SER A 253 -8.73 16.56 14.34
N SER A 254 -9.44 15.77 15.15
CA SER A 254 -8.94 15.23 16.43
C SER A 254 -7.83 14.21 16.20
N VAL A 255 -8.00 13.32 15.21
CA VAL A 255 -7.04 12.30 14.84
C VAL A 255 -5.74 12.92 14.30
N LEU A 256 -5.85 13.96 13.46
CA LEU A 256 -4.70 14.72 12.96
C LEU A 256 -3.94 15.43 14.09
N SER A 257 -4.65 16.05 15.03
CA SER A 257 -4.04 16.69 16.19
C SER A 257 -3.26 15.69 17.04
N HIS A 258 -3.80 14.49 17.25
CA HIS A 258 -3.14 13.40 17.98
C HIS A 258 -1.87 12.94 17.25
N TYR A 259 -1.96 12.71 15.94
CA TYR A 259 -0.82 12.31 15.10
C TYR A 259 0.33 13.34 15.16
N LEU A 260 0.03 14.63 15.07
CA LEU A 260 1.04 15.70 15.14
C LEU A 260 1.68 15.78 16.53
N GLN A 261 0.92 15.55 17.61
CA GLN A 261 1.46 15.54 18.98
C GLN A 261 2.40 14.34 19.23
N GLU A 262 2.10 13.16 18.68
CA GLU A 262 3.01 12.02 18.75
C GLU A 262 4.32 12.27 18.01
N GLY A 263 4.27 12.97 16.85
CA GLY A 263 5.47 13.36 16.10
C GLY A 263 6.40 14.28 16.89
N VAL A 264 5.86 15.23 17.61
CA VAL A 264 6.64 16.17 18.44
C VAL A 264 7.30 15.49 19.64
N ARG A 265 6.65 14.51 20.25
CA ARG A 265 7.22 13.77 21.40
C ARG A 265 8.43 12.90 21.05
N THR A 266 8.51 12.40 19.83
CA THR A 266 9.66 11.58 19.37
C THR A 266 10.89 12.43 19.05
N ASP A 267 10.74 13.70 18.64
CA ASP A 267 11.88 14.58 18.34
C ASP A 267 12.53 15.19 19.59
N THR A 268 11.84 15.21 20.73
CA THR A 268 12.37 15.77 21.99
C THR A 268 13.18 14.78 22.83
N THR A 269 13.31 13.52 22.44
CA THR A 269 14.15 12.52 23.13
C THR A 269 15.56 12.40 22.56
N TYR A 270 15.99 13.28 21.65
CA TYR A 270 17.39 13.44 21.35
C TYR A 270 18.02 14.22 22.52
N SER A 271 18.48 13.48 23.53
CA SER A 271 19.29 14.04 24.60
C SER A 271 20.62 14.47 23.98
N ASP A 272 20.90 15.78 24.02
CA ASP A 272 22.24 16.31 23.87
C ASP A 272 23.12 15.72 24.95
N ASP A 273 23.74 14.59 24.64
CA ASP A 273 24.89 14.11 25.40
C ASP A 273 26.13 14.81 24.79
N PRO A 274 26.76 15.75 25.47
CA PRO A 274 27.89 16.47 24.92
C PRO A 274 29.10 15.51 24.92
N SER A 275 29.23 14.73 23.86
CA SER A 275 30.45 13.96 23.58
C SER A 275 31.60 14.91 23.29
N PRO A 276 32.73 14.86 24.02
CA PRO A 276 33.80 15.86 23.95
C PRO A 276 34.77 15.69 22.78
N SER A 277 34.33 15.34 21.59
CA SER A 277 35.19 15.17 20.41
C SER A 277 34.52 15.47 19.06
N ALA A 278 33.84 16.61 18.98
CA ALA A 278 33.47 17.13 17.65
C ALA A 278 34.62 17.95 17.08
N PRO A 279 35.10 17.69 15.83
CA PRO A 279 36.12 18.53 15.20
C PRO A 279 35.56 19.94 14.93
N ARG A 280 36.21 20.97 15.48
CA ARG A 280 35.92 22.37 15.18
C ARG A 280 36.34 22.65 13.73
N ILE A 281 35.39 23.06 12.90
CA ILE A 281 35.69 23.64 11.60
C ILE A 281 36.26 25.04 11.85
N THR A 282 37.56 25.20 11.70
CA THR A 282 38.23 26.51 11.67
C THR A 282 37.90 27.18 10.32
N ARG A 283 37.39 28.41 10.40
CA ARG A 283 37.11 29.29 9.27
C ARG A 283 38.40 29.50 8.46
N VAL A 284 38.31 29.22 7.15
CA VAL A 284 39.33 29.61 6.19
C VAL A 284 38.95 30.98 5.68
N GLU A 285 39.88 31.97 5.81
CA GLU A 285 39.77 33.29 5.23
C GLU A 285 39.93 33.25 3.69
#